data_154a51bab72917603c18845d849b3486
#
_entry.id   154a51bab72917603c18845d849b3486
#
_cell.length_a   1.000
_cell.length_b   1.000
_cell.length_c   1.000
_cell.angle_alpha   90.00
_cell.angle_beta   90.00
_cell.angle_gamma   90.00
#
_symmetry.space_group_name_H-M   'P 1'
#
loop_
_entity.id
_entity.type
_entity.pdbx_description
1 polymer ?
#
loop_
_entity_poly.entity_id
_entity_poly.type
_entity_poly.pdbx_seq_one_letter_code
_entity_poly.pdbx_strand_id
1 'polypeptide(L)'
;MASGLPLWPPPYLFLKLSKTMARNPYFSGRKISARKLKKGLKVTDLVADYFQSYNSARLNEACRLYVEKMLNPKKNVTVGLTMAGALTPAGMSGMVVSMMEKGFVDFIIATGANLYHDTHFALNYPLRKGTPQVDDIVLYKHGVVRIYDTFLTTDTLLNTDKWTQKVLLDPKAPKGAISSSEFHNYLGKKLLQDSPNPEISILAQAAKYNIPVYTSSPGDSTYGMDLATFNKSVYKELIRDGSIDLHINPNLDVKETAAIVMDAEENGVILLGGGSPKNFYLQTQPFLWECLGVEKGGHDYFIQITMDSPQWGGLSGATPSEAVSWGKINPDELQNTVVVYSDTTLAVPILFSYAMDKARPRKKKNLYLKRSKLMYALDKEFKKKPLTWTAEDLYKKHQN
;
A
#
# COMPACT_ATOMS: atom_id res chain seq x y z
N MET A 1 -51.29 45.96 3.49
CA MET A 1 -50.65 45.12 4.49
C MET A 1 -49.17 45.01 4.11
N ALA A 2 -48.31 45.73 4.84
CA ALA A 2 -46.87 45.77 4.54
C ALA A 2 -46.17 44.61 5.24
N SER A 3 -45.55 43.71 4.51
CA SER A 3 -44.71 42.63 5.00
C SER A 3 -43.36 43.20 5.40
N GLY A 4 -43.10 43.31 6.71
CA GLY A 4 -41.81 43.76 7.22
C GLY A 4 -40.71 42.79 6.91
N LEU A 5 -39.66 43.22 6.24
CA LEU A 5 -38.36 42.55 6.13
C LEU A 5 -37.70 42.47 7.51
N PRO A 6 -37.03 41.39 7.89
CA PRO A 6 -36.33 41.30 9.15
C PRO A 6 -35.17 42.31 9.18
N LEU A 7 -35.23 43.22 10.17
CA LEU A 7 -34.16 44.17 10.45
C LEU A 7 -32.88 43.43 10.86
N TRP A 8 -31.76 43.78 10.26
CA TRP A 8 -30.45 43.31 10.67
C TRP A 8 -30.21 43.59 12.16
N PRO A 9 -29.62 42.65 12.91
CA PRO A 9 -29.37 42.89 14.33
C PRO A 9 -28.39 44.05 14.53
N PRO A 10 -28.55 44.85 15.61
CA PRO A 10 -27.75 46.05 15.86
C PRO A 10 -26.25 45.71 16.09
N PRO A 11 -25.30 46.64 15.79
CA PRO A 11 -23.84 46.38 15.81
C PRO A 11 -23.25 45.85 17.12
N TYR A 12 -23.88 46.15 18.25
CA TYR A 12 -23.45 45.64 19.57
C TYR A 12 -23.72 44.15 19.78
N LEU A 13 -24.60 43.55 19.01
CA LEU A 13 -24.83 42.11 19.04
C LEU A 13 -23.63 41.36 18.43
N PHE A 14 -22.99 41.95 17.41
CA PHE A 14 -21.76 41.39 16.78
C PHE A 14 -20.56 41.37 17.73
N LEU A 15 -20.42 42.38 18.61
CA LEU A 15 -19.36 42.43 19.62
C LEU A 15 -19.51 41.36 20.71
N LYS A 16 -20.73 41.04 21.11
CA LYS A 16 -21.03 39.95 22.07
C LYS A 16 -20.82 38.57 21.42
N LEU A 17 -21.22 38.41 20.16
CA LEU A 17 -21.00 37.17 19.38
C LEU A 17 -19.51 36.89 19.19
N SER A 18 -18.67 37.89 18.91
CA SER A 18 -17.23 37.70 18.73
C SER A 18 -16.52 37.20 20.00
N LYS A 19 -16.93 37.70 21.20
CA LYS A 19 -16.36 37.21 22.48
C LYS A 19 -16.87 35.81 22.85
N THR A 20 -18.08 35.45 22.44
CA THR A 20 -18.66 34.12 22.66
C THR A 20 -18.06 33.10 21.69
N MET A 21 -17.82 33.47 20.43
CA MET A 21 -17.16 32.62 19.44
C MET A 21 -15.70 32.28 19.79
N ALA A 22 -14.96 33.18 20.43
CA ALA A 22 -13.60 32.94 20.90
C ALA A 22 -13.50 31.84 22.00
N ARG A 23 -14.64 31.51 22.68
CA ARG A 23 -14.76 30.45 23.68
C ARG A 23 -15.50 29.21 23.16
N ASN A 24 -15.91 29.19 21.90
CA ASN A 24 -16.65 28.07 21.32
C ASN A 24 -15.64 26.93 20.98
N PRO A 25 -15.77 25.73 21.58
CA PRO A 25 -14.85 24.62 21.29
C PRO A 25 -14.83 24.19 19.82
N TYR A 26 -15.93 24.39 19.10
CA TYR A 26 -16.03 24.13 17.66
C TYR A 26 -15.35 25.20 16.78
N PHE A 27 -14.91 26.32 17.38
CA PHE A 27 -14.23 27.41 16.69
C PHE A 27 -12.77 27.59 17.15
N SER A 28 -12.20 26.56 17.76
CA SER A 28 -10.83 26.53 18.29
C SER A 28 -9.77 26.09 17.27
N GLY A 29 -10.18 25.67 16.07
CA GLY A 29 -9.30 25.20 14.99
C GLY A 29 -8.33 26.28 14.50
N ARG A 30 -7.28 25.86 13.80
CA ARG A 30 -6.30 26.78 13.17
C ARG A 30 -7.01 27.73 12.21
N LYS A 31 -6.73 29.02 12.31
CA LYS A 31 -7.27 30.04 11.40
C LYS A 31 -6.79 29.77 9.96
N ILE A 32 -7.74 29.70 9.02
CA ILE A 32 -7.45 29.65 7.59
C ILE A 32 -7.01 31.05 7.12
N SER A 33 -5.92 31.13 6.36
CA SER A 33 -5.35 32.39 5.91
C SER A 33 -5.13 32.35 4.38
N ALA A 34 -5.64 33.35 3.67
CA ALA A 34 -5.34 33.55 2.27
C ALA A 34 -3.88 34.02 2.14
N ARG A 35 -3.02 33.19 1.52
CA ARG A 35 -1.59 33.45 1.38
C ARG A 35 -1.21 33.56 -0.09
N LYS A 36 -0.37 34.54 -0.44
CA LYS A 36 0.24 34.64 -1.76
C LYS A 36 1.33 33.58 -1.91
N LEU A 37 1.41 32.96 -3.09
CA LEU A 37 2.50 32.02 -3.42
C LEU A 37 3.85 32.74 -3.43
N LYS A 38 4.89 32.03 -3.01
CA LYS A 38 6.28 32.49 -3.02
C LYS A 38 7.06 31.75 -4.12
N LYS A 39 7.98 32.42 -4.79
CA LYS A 39 8.91 31.78 -5.74
C LYS A 39 9.84 30.81 -4.98
N GLY A 40 10.09 29.64 -5.56
CA GLY A 40 11.00 28.66 -4.97
C GLY A 40 10.41 27.92 -3.76
N LEU A 41 9.09 27.82 -3.65
CA LEU A 41 8.40 27.13 -2.56
C LEU A 41 8.78 25.65 -2.53
N LYS A 42 9.25 25.16 -1.39
CA LYS A 42 9.51 23.73 -1.16
C LYS A 42 8.19 22.97 -0.94
N VAL A 43 8.19 21.68 -1.25
CA VAL A 43 7.01 20.81 -1.00
C VAL A 43 6.58 20.85 0.47
N THR A 44 7.53 20.85 1.39
CA THR A 44 7.25 20.95 2.83
C THR A 44 6.56 22.24 3.23
N ASP A 45 6.93 23.36 2.63
CA ASP A 45 6.30 24.65 2.89
C ASP A 45 4.92 24.73 2.21
N LEU A 46 4.78 24.16 1.00
CA LEU A 46 3.50 24.04 0.31
C LEU A 46 2.48 23.28 1.22
N VAL A 47 2.88 22.12 1.73
CA VAL A 47 2.05 21.30 2.61
C VAL A 47 1.73 22.05 3.91
N ALA A 48 2.74 22.62 4.58
CA ALA A 48 2.57 23.25 5.90
C ALA A 48 1.74 24.52 5.86
N ASP A 49 1.89 25.35 4.81
CA ASP A 49 1.36 26.69 4.76
C ASP A 49 0.10 26.86 3.90
N TYR A 50 -0.05 26.06 2.84
CA TYR A 50 -1.11 26.22 1.85
C TYR A 50 -2.16 25.12 1.89
N PHE A 51 -1.85 23.93 2.39
CA PHE A 51 -2.79 22.84 2.53
C PHE A 51 -3.57 22.97 3.84
N GLN A 52 -4.57 23.84 3.83
CA GLN A 52 -5.24 24.31 5.05
C GLN A 52 -6.63 23.71 5.29
N SER A 53 -7.31 23.23 4.25
CA SER A 53 -8.68 22.71 4.33
C SER A 53 -8.97 21.71 3.22
N TYR A 54 -10.12 21.03 3.26
CA TYR A 54 -10.57 20.01 2.31
C TYR A 54 -9.53 18.88 2.12
N ASN A 55 -9.42 18.33 0.90
CA ASN A 55 -8.48 17.24 0.61
C ASN A 55 -7.00 17.63 0.80
N SER A 56 -6.66 18.89 0.56
CA SER A 56 -5.30 19.35 0.82
C SER A 56 -4.95 19.30 2.32
N ALA A 57 -5.90 19.65 3.22
CA ALA A 57 -5.68 19.45 4.65
C ALA A 57 -5.57 17.97 5.02
N ARG A 58 -6.34 17.09 4.39
CA ARG A 58 -6.21 15.63 4.58
C ARG A 58 -4.83 15.15 4.15
N LEU A 59 -4.29 15.68 3.05
CA LEU A 59 -2.92 15.33 2.62
C LEU A 59 -1.86 15.89 3.59
N ASN A 60 -2.05 17.09 4.14
CA ASN A 60 -1.19 17.62 5.20
C ASN A 60 -1.20 16.71 6.44
N GLU A 61 -2.39 16.30 6.89
CA GLU A 61 -2.55 15.39 8.02
C GLU A 61 -1.89 14.03 7.75
N ALA A 62 -2.04 13.49 6.53
CA ALA A 62 -1.35 12.26 6.12
C ALA A 62 0.18 12.41 6.18
N CYS A 63 0.72 13.52 5.70
CA CYS A 63 2.14 13.82 5.77
C CYS A 63 2.64 13.87 7.22
N ARG A 64 1.89 14.53 8.08
CA ARG A 64 2.24 14.64 9.51
C ARG A 64 2.08 13.31 10.23
N LEU A 65 0.99 12.58 10.02
CA LEU A 65 0.77 11.26 10.60
C LEU A 65 1.91 10.31 10.22
N TYR A 66 2.29 10.31 8.94
CA TYR A 66 3.40 9.48 8.49
C TYR A 66 4.71 9.83 9.21
N VAL A 67 5.12 11.10 9.19
CA VAL A 67 6.41 11.54 9.74
C VAL A 67 6.44 11.54 11.28
N GLU A 68 5.41 12.14 11.91
CA GLU A 68 5.42 12.40 13.35
C GLU A 68 5.05 11.16 14.18
N LYS A 69 4.28 10.23 13.62
CA LYS A 69 3.81 9.02 14.31
C LYS A 69 4.46 7.75 13.75
N MET A 70 4.22 7.42 12.47
CA MET A 70 4.67 6.15 11.90
C MET A 70 6.19 6.07 11.73
N LEU A 71 6.87 7.19 11.41
CA LEU A 71 8.33 7.26 11.26
C LEU A 71 9.04 7.84 12.50
N ASN A 72 8.33 8.03 13.61
CA ASN A 72 8.91 8.56 14.84
C ASN A 72 10.04 7.64 15.34
N PRO A 73 11.27 8.15 15.52
CA PRO A 73 12.42 7.35 15.94
C PRO A 73 12.31 6.80 17.37
N LYS A 74 11.40 7.36 18.19
CA LYS A 74 11.13 6.88 19.56
C LYS A 74 10.10 5.73 19.60
N LYS A 75 9.49 5.39 18.46
CA LYS A 75 8.48 4.35 18.32
C LYS A 75 8.98 3.23 17.41
N ASN A 76 8.53 2.01 17.67
CA ASN A 76 8.88 0.84 16.88
C ASN A 76 7.72 0.42 15.95
N VAL A 77 7.25 1.35 15.11
CA VAL A 77 6.14 1.10 14.19
C VAL A 77 6.59 0.22 13.03
N THR A 78 5.83 -0.82 12.71
CA THR A 78 5.96 -1.61 11.48
C THR A 78 5.05 -1.00 10.41
N VAL A 79 5.65 -0.54 9.31
CA VAL A 79 4.95 0.19 8.25
C VAL A 79 4.74 -0.69 7.03
N GLY A 80 3.48 -0.99 6.72
CA GLY A 80 3.07 -1.61 5.47
C GLY A 80 2.78 -0.58 4.38
N LEU A 81 3.05 -0.93 3.14
CA LEU A 81 2.64 -0.19 1.95
C LEU A 81 1.76 -1.09 1.08
N THR A 82 0.59 -0.62 0.68
CA THR A 82 -0.21 -1.34 -0.31
C THR A 82 -0.33 -0.54 -1.61
N MET A 83 -0.29 -1.24 -2.74
CA MET A 83 -0.34 -0.65 -4.07
C MET A 83 -1.40 -1.36 -4.91
N ALA A 84 -2.52 -0.70 -5.18
CA ALA A 84 -3.57 -1.19 -6.07
C ALA A 84 -3.33 -0.73 -7.52
N GLY A 85 -4.13 -1.26 -8.45
CA GLY A 85 -4.05 -0.91 -9.87
C GLY A 85 -2.69 -1.22 -10.49
N ALA A 86 -2.18 -0.31 -11.33
CA ALA A 86 -0.89 -0.39 -12.00
C ALA A 86 -0.20 0.98 -11.95
N LEU A 87 0.42 1.31 -10.82
CA LEU A 87 1.08 2.60 -10.56
C LEU A 87 2.53 2.63 -11.08
N THR A 88 3.19 1.48 -11.13
CA THR A 88 4.57 1.38 -11.60
C THR A 88 4.76 1.80 -13.06
N PRO A 89 3.83 1.50 -14.01
CA PRO A 89 3.95 2.03 -15.38
C PRO A 89 3.97 3.56 -15.47
N ALA A 90 3.42 4.25 -14.48
CA ALA A 90 3.50 5.71 -14.37
C ALA A 90 4.84 6.21 -13.77
N GLY A 91 5.85 5.32 -13.61
CA GLY A 91 7.17 5.67 -13.10
C GLY A 91 7.26 5.76 -11.57
N MET A 92 6.31 5.18 -10.83
CA MET A 92 6.28 5.33 -9.36
C MET A 92 7.23 4.36 -8.62
N SER A 93 7.85 3.38 -9.29
CA SER A 93 8.78 2.43 -8.67
C SER A 93 9.89 3.13 -7.88
N GLY A 94 10.59 4.09 -8.49
CA GLY A 94 11.70 4.80 -7.86
C GLY A 94 11.32 5.56 -6.57
N MET A 95 10.07 6.07 -6.50
CA MET A 95 9.58 6.72 -5.28
C MET A 95 9.41 5.71 -4.13
N VAL A 96 8.85 4.52 -4.44
CA VAL A 96 8.71 3.43 -3.46
C VAL A 96 10.09 2.94 -3.02
N VAL A 97 11.02 2.77 -3.96
CA VAL A 97 12.41 2.41 -3.66
C VAL A 97 13.04 3.40 -2.69
N SER A 98 12.86 4.70 -2.90
CA SER A 98 13.38 5.73 -1.99
C SER A 98 12.86 5.56 -0.55
N MET A 99 11.60 5.17 -0.37
CA MET A 99 11.03 4.88 0.95
C MET A 99 11.65 3.61 1.56
N MET A 100 11.87 2.57 0.77
CA MET A 100 12.53 1.34 1.22
C MET A 100 13.98 1.60 1.64
N GLU A 101 14.73 2.40 0.88
CA GLU A 101 16.11 2.78 1.19
C GLU A 101 16.26 3.45 2.54
N LYS A 102 15.33 4.32 2.88
CA LYS A 102 15.32 5.03 4.17
C LYS A 102 14.74 4.20 5.32
N GLY A 103 14.22 2.99 5.06
CA GLY A 103 13.54 2.17 6.06
C GLY A 103 12.18 2.74 6.46
N PHE A 104 11.52 3.47 5.54
CA PHE A 104 10.20 4.06 5.76
C PHE A 104 9.06 3.12 5.43
N VAL A 105 9.35 2.00 4.78
CA VAL A 105 8.45 0.89 4.48
C VAL A 105 9.13 -0.41 4.89
N ASP A 106 8.41 -1.27 5.61
CA ASP A 106 8.91 -2.52 6.16
C ASP A 106 8.41 -3.77 5.40
N PHE A 107 7.24 -3.70 4.76
CA PHE A 107 6.72 -4.72 3.84
C PHE A 107 5.72 -4.14 2.85
N ILE A 108 5.49 -4.84 1.75
CA ILE A 108 4.66 -4.37 0.63
C ILE A 108 3.63 -5.43 0.29
N ILE A 109 2.39 -4.99 -0.02
CA ILE A 109 1.35 -5.82 -0.64
C ILE A 109 0.89 -5.08 -1.89
N ALA A 110 1.13 -5.66 -3.07
CA ALA A 110 0.85 -5.00 -4.34
C ALA A 110 0.05 -5.92 -5.27
N THR A 111 -0.63 -5.32 -6.24
CA THR A 111 -1.14 -6.10 -7.37
C THR A 111 0.01 -6.68 -8.16
N GLY A 112 -0.18 -7.85 -8.75
CA GLY A 112 0.82 -8.44 -9.62
C GLY A 112 1.17 -7.57 -10.83
N ALA A 113 0.24 -6.75 -11.31
CA ALA A 113 0.49 -5.76 -12.36
C ALA A 113 1.58 -4.75 -11.98
N ASN A 114 1.55 -4.22 -10.74
CA ASN A 114 2.61 -3.34 -10.26
C ASN A 114 3.97 -4.02 -10.30
N LEU A 115 4.06 -5.27 -9.85
CA LEU A 115 5.33 -6.01 -9.73
C LEU A 115 5.85 -6.46 -11.10
N TYR A 116 4.97 -6.84 -12.00
CA TYR A 116 5.33 -7.20 -13.37
C TYR A 116 5.88 -6.00 -14.15
N HIS A 117 5.19 -4.87 -14.12
CA HIS A 117 5.65 -3.66 -14.81
C HIS A 117 6.89 -3.03 -14.17
N ASP A 118 7.14 -3.25 -12.87
CA ASP A 118 8.41 -2.90 -12.22
C ASP A 118 9.61 -3.57 -12.90
N THR A 119 9.44 -4.82 -13.32
CA THR A 119 10.48 -5.60 -14.00
C THR A 119 10.86 -5.00 -15.35
N HIS A 120 9.93 -4.35 -16.08
CA HIS A 120 10.26 -3.67 -17.34
C HIS A 120 11.31 -2.59 -17.14
N PHE A 121 11.19 -1.77 -16.08
CA PHE A 121 12.18 -0.73 -15.78
C PHE A 121 13.53 -1.34 -15.38
N ALA A 122 13.53 -2.38 -14.57
CA ALA A 122 14.75 -3.10 -14.20
C ALA A 122 15.50 -3.63 -15.43
N LEU A 123 14.78 -4.26 -16.36
CA LEU A 123 15.32 -4.83 -17.60
C LEU A 123 15.57 -3.79 -18.71
N ASN A 124 15.33 -2.50 -18.42
CA ASN A 124 15.46 -1.39 -19.35
C ASN A 124 14.56 -1.52 -20.60
N TYR A 125 13.39 -2.13 -20.45
CA TYR A 125 12.40 -2.15 -21.52
C TYR A 125 11.61 -0.85 -21.54
N PRO A 126 11.47 -0.20 -22.70
CA PRO A 126 10.92 1.14 -22.76
C PRO A 126 9.40 1.16 -22.56
N LEU A 127 8.95 1.98 -21.60
CA LEU A 127 7.59 2.49 -21.54
C LEU A 127 7.63 3.95 -22.02
N ARG A 128 6.67 4.35 -22.84
CA ARG A 128 6.63 5.68 -23.48
C ARG A 128 5.34 6.39 -23.12
N LYS A 129 5.45 7.70 -22.89
CA LYS A 129 4.27 8.53 -22.81
C LYS A 129 3.60 8.60 -24.18
N GLY A 130 2.34 8.23 -24.24
CA GLY A 130 1.46 8.35 -25.39
C GLY A 130 0.37 9.38 -25.16
N THR A 131 -0.80 9.12 -25.76
CA THR A 131 -2.02 9.92 -25.60
C THR A 131 -3.22 9.03 -25.28
N PRO A 132 -4.15 9.46 -24.40
CA PRO A 132 -5.39 8.72 -24.20
C PRO A 132 -6.35 8.82 -25.39
N GLN A 133 -6.17 9.82 -26.26
CA GLN A 133 -6.94 10.00 -27.51
C GLN A 133 -6.24 9.26 -28.66
N VAL A 134 -6.45 7.94 -28.72
CA VAL A 134 -5.85 7.07 -29.73
C VAL A 134 -6.82 5.95 -30.08
N ASP A 135 -6.77 5.45 -31.31
CA ASP A 135 -7.52 4.28 -31.73
C ASP A 135 -6.80 3.00 -31.30
N ASP A 136 -7.41 2.25 -30.37
CA ASP A 136 -6.87 1.00 -29.86
C ASP A 136 -6.77 -0.11 -30.92
N ILE A 137 -7.61 -0.09 -31.97
CA ILE A 137 -7.52 -1.03 -33.09
C ILE A 137 -6.22 -0.76 -33.87
N VAL A 138 -5.85 0.51 -34.04
CA VAL A 138 -4.59 0.90 -34.67
C VAL A 138 -3.41 0.48 -33.81
N LEU A 139 -3.44 0.71 -32.49
CA LEU A 139 -2.41 0.26 -31.58
C LEU A 139 -2.20 -1.25 -31.65
N TYR A 140 -3.29 -2.01 -31.60
CA TYR A 140 -3.25 -3.48 -31.68
C TYR A 140 -2.57 -3.96 -32.96
N LYS A 141 -2.90 -3.37 -34.12
CA LYS A 141 -2.28 -3.71 -35.42
C LYS A 141 -0.78 -3.40 -35.45
N HIS A 142 -0.30 -2.44 -34.65
CA HIS A 142 1.11 -2.08 -34.54
C HIS A 142 1.84 -2.78 -33.40
N GLY A 143 1.20 -3.74 -32.72
CA GLY A 143 1.82 -4.44 -31.58
C GLY A 143 2.13 -3.52 -30.41
N VAL A 144 1.27 -2.50 -30.19
CA VAL A 144 1.37 -1.58 -29.07
C VAL A 144 0.19 -1.82 -28.13
N VAL A 145 0.48 -1.93 -26.84
CA VAL A 145 -0.52 -1.95 -25.77
C VAL A 145 -0.43 -0.69 -24.95
N ARG A 146 -1.52 -0.31 -24.29
CA ARG A 146 -1.52 0.89 -23.45
C ARG A 146 -2.15 0.67 -22.09
N ILE A 147 -1.66 1.43 -21.12
CA ILE A 147 -2.28 1.64 -19.82
C ILE A 147 -2.58 3.13 -19.75
N TYR A 148 -3.79 3.55 -20.10
CA TYR A 148 -4.24 4.92 -20.29
C TYR A 148 -3.37 5.66 -21.33
N ASP A 149 -2.40 6.48 -20.91
CA ASP A 149 -1.46 7.24 -21.76
C ASP A 149 -0.02 6.72 -21.70
N THR A 150 0.20 5.55 -21.10
CA THR A 150 1.50 4.87 -21.10
C THR A 150 1.49 3.76 -22.13
N PHE A 151 2.39 3.83 -23.11
CA PHE A 151 2.51 2.87 -24.21
C PHE A 151 3.70 1.96 -24.02
N LEU A 152 3.54 0.68 -24.35
CA LEU A 152 4.59 -0.33 -24.42
C LEU A 152 4.31 -1.26 -25.60
N THR A 153 5.34 -1.93 -26.09
CA THR A 153 5.20 -2.86 -27.21
C THR A 153 4.87 -4.28 -26.72
N THR A 154 4.25 -5.08 -27.56
CA THR A 154 4.07 -6.52 -27.31
C THR A 154 5.41 -7.21 -27.04
N ASP A 155 6.49 -6.79 -27.72
CA ASP A 155 7.83 -7.31 -27.47
C ASP A 155 8.32 -7.06 -26.03
N THR A 156 7.94 -5.94 -25.42
CA THR A 156 8.24 -5.66 -24.01
C THR A 156 7.63 -6.73 -23.12
N LEU A 157 6.37 -7.10 -23.35
CA LEU A 157 5.68 -8.16 -22.60
C LEU A 157 6.37 -9.50 -22.83
N LEU A 158 6.49 -9.94 -24.09
CA LEU A 158 7.04 -11.24 -24.45
C LEU A 158 8.50 -11.43 -23.98
N ASN A 159 9.31 -10.37 -23.99
CA ASN A 159 10.69 -10.45 -23.50
C ASN A 159 10.75 -10.52 -21.97
N THR A 160 9.82 -9.88 -21.27
CA THR A 160 9.69 -10.01 -19.81
C THR A 160 9.26 -11.42 -19.42
N ASP A 161 8.28 -11.99 -20.13
CA ASP A 161 7.84 -13.38 -19.92
C ASP A 161 8.97 -14.37 -20.17
N LYS A 162 9.72 -14.20 -21.27
CA LYS A 162 10.92 -15.03 -21.55
C LYS A 162 11.95 -14.91 -20.44
N TRP A 163 12.22 -13.73 -19.94
CA TRP A 163 13.13 -13.53 -18.81
C TRP A 163 12.62 -14.25 -17.56
N THR A 164 11.34 -14.08 -17.20
CA THR A 164 10.71 -14.74 -16.06
C THR A 164 10.83 -16.26 -16.17
N GLN A 165 10.48 -16.83 -17.33
CA GLN A 165 10.57 -18.27 -17.58
C GLN A 165 12.03 -18.78 -17.48
N LYS A 166 12.99 -18.06 -18.07
CA LYS A 166 14.41 -18.38 -17.96
C LYS A 166 14.89 -18.40 -16.50
N VAL A 167 14.46 -17.44 -15.71
CA VAL A 167 14.81 -17.35 -14.28
C VAL A 167 14.21 -18.50 -13.49
N LEU A 168 12.99 -18.94 -13.82
CA LEU A 168 12.32 -20.06 -13.17
C LEU A 168 12.90 -21.43 -13.56
N LEU A 169 13.59 -21.53 -14.71
CA LEU A 169 14.31 -22.73 -15.12
C LEU A 169 15.65 -22.93 -14.41
N ASP A 170 16.15 -21.93 -13.66
CA ASP A 170 17.38 -22.08 -12.88
C ASP A 170 17.20 -23.22 -11.85
N PRO A 171 18.13 -24.19 -11.75
CA PRO A 171 18.07 -25.26 -10.75
C PRO A 171 17.93 -24.77 -9.30
N LYS A 172 18.31 -23.51 -9.03
CA LYS A 172 18.18 -22.85 -7.72
C LYS A 172 16.83 -22.16 -7.52
N ALA A 173 15.93 -22.22 -8.52
CA ALA A 173 14.58 -21.69 -8.35
C ALA A 173 13.84 -22.43 -7.23
N PRO A 174 13.00 -21.74 -6.46
CA PRO A 174 12.19 -22.37 -5.43
C PRO A 174 11.27 -23.43 -6.05
N LYS A 175 10.95 -24.47 -5.27
CA LYS A 175 10.11 -25.60 -5.68
C LYS A 175 8.98 -25.82 -4.68
N GLY A 176 7.91 -26.47 -5.14
CA GLY A 176 6.75 -26.78 -4.33
C GLY A 176 5.86 -25.57 -4.03
N ALA A 177 5.12 -25.63 -2.95
CA ALA A 177 4.22 -24.57 -2.53
C ALA A 177 4.99 -23.50 -1.74
N ILE A 178 5.06 -22.29 -2.27
CA ILE A 178 5.77 -21.15 -1.67
C ILE A 178 4.85 -19.96 -1.50
N SER A 179 5.23 -18.99 -0.65
CA SER A 179 4.55 -17.71 -0.56
C SER A 179 4.87 -16.82 -1.78
N SER A 180 4.00 -15.87 -2.10
CA SER A 180 4.32 -14.88 -3.14
C SER A 180 5.54 -14.03 -2.75
N SER A 181 5.75 -13.81 -1.46
CA SER A 181 6.95 -13.12 -0.96
C SER A 181 8.24 -13.88 -1.27
N GLU A 182 8.22 -15.21 -1.20
CA GLU A 182 9.39 -16.03 -1.56
C GLU A 182 9.65 -15.98 -3.07
N PHE A 183 8.59 -16.07 -3.88
CA PHE A 183 8.65 -15.90 -5.32
C PHE A 183 9.24 -14.53 -5.71
N HIS A 184 8.70 -13.44 -5.17
CA HIS A 184 9.16 -12.08 -5.47
C HIS A 184 10.59 -11.83 -4.98
N ASN A 185 10.97 -12.37 -3.84
CA ASN A 185 12.36 -12.27 -3.37
C ASN A 185 13.33 -13.00 -4.30
N TYR A 186 12.93 -14.15 -4.82
CA TYR A 186 13.75 -14.88 -5.79
C TYR A 186 13.91 -14.07 -7.09
N LEU A 187 12.82 -13.56 -7.68
CA LEU A 187 12.88 -12.67 -8.84
C LEU A 187 13.75 -11.43 -8.57
N GLY A 188 13.57 -10.80 -7.41
CA GLY A 188 14.33 -9.62 -7.02
C GLY A 188 15.84 -9.89 -6.93
N LYS A 189 16.26 -11.05 -6.41
CA LYS A 189 17.67 -11.47 -6.41
C LYS A 189 18.23 -11.66 -7.83
N LYS A 190 17.42 -12.20 -8.74
CA LYS A 190 17.81 -12.33 -10.14
C LYS A 190 17.90 -10.97 -10.83
N LEU A 191 16.98 -10.05 -10.57
CA LEU A 191 17.06 -8.67 -11.06
C LEU A 191 18.31 -7.96 -10.54
N LEU A 192 18.70 -8.16 -9.27
CA LEU A 192 19.96 -7.60 -8.74
C LEU A 192 21.21 -8.10 -9.48
N GLN A 193 21.17 -9.33 -9.99
CA GLN A 193 22.30 -9.97 -10.67
C GLN A 193 22.36 -9.65 -12.17
N ASP A 194 21.21 -9.66 -12.82
CA ASP A 194 21.11 -9.79 -14.27
C ASP A 194 20.55 -8.53 -14.96
N SER A 195 19.95 -7.59 -14.22
CA SER A 195 19.31 -6.42 -14.84
C SER A 195 20.23 -5.19 -14.89
N PRO A 196 20.08 -4.34 -15.91
CA PRO A 196 20.89 -3.12 -16.04
C PRO A 196 20.51 -2.02 -15.05
N ASN A 197 19.26 -1.98 -14.53
CA ASN A 197 18.76 -0.91 -13.67
C ASN A 197 18.13 -1.47 -12.37
N PRO A 198 18.84 -2.28 -11.58
CA PRO A 198 18.25 -2.89 -10.38
C PRO A 198 17.90 -1.87 -9.29
N GLU A 199 18.53 -0.68 -9.33
CA GLU A 199 18.38 0.36 -8.31
C GLU A 199 17.01 1.04 -8.33
N ILE A 200 16.27 0.97 -9.43
CA ILE A 200 14.93 1.56 -9.56
C ILE A 200 13.80 0.54 -9.43
N SER A 201 14.13 -0.75 -9.30
CA SER A 201 13.15 -1.83 -9.18
C SER A 201 12.74 -2.09 -7.73
N ILE A 202 11.43 -2.12 -7.49
CA ILE A 202 10.85 -2.50 -6.19
C ILE A 202 11.29 -3.91 -5.81
N LEU A 203 11.19 -4.88 -6.74
CA LEU A 203 11.54 -6.28 -6.46
C LEU A 203 13.03 -6.44 -6.14
N ALA A 204 13.91 -5.83 -6.94
CA ALA A 204 15.36 -5.90 -6.71
C ALA A 204 15.75 -5.26 -5.36
N GLN A 205 15.26 -4.05 -5.09
CA GLN A 205 15.60 -3.36 -3.84
C GLN A 205 14.93 -3.98 -2.61
N ALA A 206 13.74 -4.57 -2.75
CA ALA A 206 13.12 -5.35 -1.69
C ALA A 206 13.97 -6.58 -1.32
N ALA A 207 14.49 -7.30 -2.31
CA ALA A 207 15.41 -8.41 -2.07
C ALA A 207 16.71 -7.95 -1.38
N LYS A 208 17.30 -6.83 -1.83
CA LYS A 208 18.50 -6.22 -1.23
C LYS A 208 18.30 -5.82 0.24
N TYR A 209 17.13 -5.27 0.56
CA TYR A 209 16.83 -4.75 1.92
C TYR A 209 16.05 -5.75 2.78
N ASN A 210 15.82 -6.98 2.30
CA ASN A 210 15.07 -8.02 3.00
C ASN A 210 13.67 -7.56 3.41
N ILE A 211 12.98 -6.84 2.52
CA ILE A 211 11.61 -6.39 2.64
C ILE A 211 10.72 -7.42 1.94
N PRO A 212 9.77 -8.10 2.62
CA PRO A 212 8.88 -9.03 1.95
C PRO A 212 7.87 -8.28 1.08
N VAL A 213 7.62 -8.80 -0.11
CA VAL A 213 6.66 -8.26 -1.08
C VAL A 213 5.64 -9.34 -1.40
N TYR A 214 4.39 -9.09 -1.06
CA TYR A 214 3.26 -9.99 -1.29
C TYR A 214 2.38 -9.50 -2.43
N THR A 215 1.63 -10.42 -3.03
CA THR A 215 0.51 -10.09 -3.91
C THR A 215 -0.78 -10.70 -3.39
N SER A 216 -1.83 -9.89 -3.32
CA SER A 216 -3.14 -10.32 -2.81
C SER A 216 -3.92 -11.22 -3.77
N SER A 217 -3.53 -11.27 -5.04
CA SER A 217 -4.19 -12.03 -6.10
C SER A 217 -3.15 -12.59 -7.07
N PRO A 218 -2.41 -13.66 -6.70
CA PRO A 218 -1.30 -14.18 -7.50
C PRO A 218 -1.70 -14.56 -8.92
N GLY A 219 -2.91 -15.11 -9.12
CA GLY A 219 -3.41 -15.51 -10.43
C GLY A 219 -3.85 -14.34 -11.33
N ASP A 220 -4.10 -13.17 -10.76
CA ASP A 220 -4.53 -11.97 -11.49
C ASP A 220 -3.31 -11.10 -11.86
N SER A 221 -2.38 -11.68 -12.61
CA SER A 221 -1.19 -11.00 -13.10
C SER A 221 -0.52 -11.81 -14.21
N THR A 222 0.35 -11.16 -14.99
CA THR A 222 1.17 -11.85 -15.99
C THR A 222 2.10 -12.87 -15.34
N TYR A 223 2.65 -12.61 -14.16
CA TYR A 223 3.40 -13.63 -13.42
C TYR A 223 2.56 -14.87 -13.10
N GLY A 224 1.28 -14.69 -12.75
CA GLY A 224 0.34 -15.80 -12.57
C GLY A 224 0.10 -16.58 -13.86
N MET A 225 -0.03 -15.86 -14.98
CA MET A 225 -0.15 -16.49 -16.32
C MET A 225 1.14 -17.24 -16.68
N ASP A 226 2.33 -16.67 -16.45
CA ASP A 226 3.60 -17.33 -16.68
C ASP A 226 3.71 -18.64 -15.90
N LEU A 227 3.37 -18.62 -14.62
CA LEU A 227 3.37 -19.82 -13.78
C LEU A 227 2.35 -20.86 -14.26
N ALA A 228 1.16 -20.44 -14.70
CA ALA A 228 0.16 -21.34 -15.25
C ALA A 228 0.56 -21.98 -16.57
N THR A 229 1.30 -21.26 -17.42
CA THR A 229 1.79 -21.74 -18.72
C THR A 229 3.09 -22.48 -18.62
N PHE A 230 3.89 -22.25 -17.60
CA PHE A 230 5.17 -22.88 -17.37
C PHE A 230 5.09 -24.41 -17.42
N ASN A 231 4.00 -24.99 -16.96
CA ASN A 231 3.69 -26.41 -17.02
C ASN A 231 3.29 -26.91 -18.42
N LYS A 232 3.10 -26.02 -19.41
CA LYS A 232 2.59 -26.38 -20.77
C LYS A 232 3.38 -25.76 -21.92
N SER A 233 4.39 -24.95 -21.66
CA SER A 233 4.98 -24.06 -22.67
C SER A 233 6.05 -24.70 -23.55
N VAL A 234 6.67 -23.87 -24.36
CA VAL A 234 7.74 -24.10 -25.33
C VAL A 234 8.87 -25.03 -24.84
N TYR A 235 8.97 -25.21 -23.52
CA TYR A 235 9.95 -26.06 -22.85
C TYR A 235 9.42 -27.44 -22.43
N LYS A 236 8.42 -27.97 -23.10
CA LYS A 236 7.83 -29.30 -22.85
C LYS A 236 8.87 -30.42 -22.63
N GLU A 237 10.02 -30.29 -23.25
CA GLU A 237 11.09 -31.29 -23.16
C GLU A 237 11.85 -31.24 -21.83
N LEU A 238 11.95 -30.06 -21.21
CA LEU A 238 12.55 -29.84 -19.89
C LEU A 238 11.62 -30.19 -18.73
N ILE A 239 10.31 -30.17 -18.98
CA ILE A 239 9.26 -30.44 -17.98
C ILE A 239 8.86 -31.92 -17.93
N ARG A 240 9.29 -32.73 -18.91
CA ARG A 240 8.93 -34.16 -19.00
C ARG A 240 9.35 -35.01 -17.82
N ASP A 241 10.36 -34.59 -17.07
CA ASP A 241 10.86 -35.30 -15.89
C ASP A 241 10.26 -34.84 -14.57
N GLY A 242 9.24 -33.96 -14.58
CA GLY A 242 8.58 -33.46 -13.38
C GLY A 242 9.45 -32.54 -12.51
N SER A 243 10.54 -31.99 -13.08
CA SER A 243 11.55 -31.23 -12.33
C SER A 243 11.12 -29.84 -11.87
N ILE A 244 9.95 -29.34 -12.33
CA ILE A 244 9.48 -28.00 -12.00
C ILE A 244 8.07 -28.09 -11.44
N ASP A 245 8.02 -28.15 -10.13
CA ASP A 245 6.80 -28.03 -9.32
C ASP A 245 6.91 -26.75 -8.51
N LEU A 246 6.33 -25.66 -9.01
CA LEU A 246 6.30 -24.36 -8.34
C LEU A 246 4.88 -23.81 -8.31
N HIS A 247 4.35 -23.61 -7.11
CA HIS A 247 3.02 -23.08 -6.88
C HIS A 247 3.06 -21.94 -5.87
N ILE A 248 2.47 -20.80 -6.19
CA ILE A 248 2.22 -19.75 -5.20
C ILE A 248 0.98 -20.18 -4.39
N ASN A 249 1.20 -20.36 -3.08
CA ASN A 249 0.13 -20.66 -2.14
C ASN A 249 -0.27 -19.37 -1.40
N PRO A 250 -1.41 -18.73 -1.73
CA PRO A 250 -1.84 -17.49 -1.09
C PRO A 250 -2.15 -17.63 0.40
N ASN A 251 -2.44 -18.85 0.88
CA ASN A 251 -2.65 -19.09 2.31
C ASN A 251 -1.37 -18.90 3.14
N LEU A 252 -0.19 -19.10 2.53
CA LEU A 252 1.07 -18.76 3.18
C LEU A 252 1.21 -17.25 3.35
N ASP A 253 0.80 -16.47 2.34
CA ASP A 253 0.84 -15.01 2.41
C ASP A 253 -0.08 -14.46 3.51
N VAL A 254 -1.28 -15.04 3.67
CA VAL A 254 -2.21 -14.69 4.77
C VAL A 254 -1.55 -14.90 6.13
N LYS A 255 -0.90 -16.05 6.33
CA LYS A 255 -0.21 -16.37 7.59
C LYS A 255 1.03 -15.48 7.81
N GLU A 256 1.87 -15.31 6.79
CA GLU A 256 3.08 -14.51 6.90
C GLU A 256 2.77 -13.05 7.23
N THR A 257 1.79 -12.43 6.56
CA THR A 257 1.39 -11.04 6.83
C THR A 257 0.77 -10.88 8.21
N ALA A 258 -0.06 -11.82 8.64
CA ALA A 258 -0.61 -11.83 9.99
C ALA A 258 0.48 -12.01 11.06
N ALA A 259 1.50 -12.85 10.81
CA ALA A 259 2.63 -13.03 11.70
C ALA A 259 3.47 -11.74 11.84
N ILE A 260 3.64 -10.97 10.76
CA ILE A 260 4.28 -9.65 10.79
C ILE A 260 3.48 -8.67 11.66
N VAL A 261 2.16 -8.62 11.47
CA VAL A 261 1.28 -7.72 12.23
C VAL A 261 1.21 -8.14 13.70
N MET A 262 1.19 -9.43 14.00
CA MET A 262 1.21 -9.94 15.37
C MET A 262 2.50 -9.56 16.12
N ASP A 263 3.67 -9.67 15.47
CA ASP A 263 4.99 -9.34 16.06
C ASP A 263 5.20 -7.83 16.23
N ALA A 264 4.48 -7.00 15.47
CA ALA A 264 4.64 -5.56 15.53
C ALA A 264 4.21 -5.01 16.90
N GLU A 265 5.02 -4.15 17.50
CA GLU A 265 4.67 -3.38 18.71
C GLU A 265 3.53 -2.41 18.40
N GLU A 266 3.73 -1.54 17.42
CA GLU A 266 2.70 -0.74 16.75
C GLU A 266 2.78 -1.01 15.25
N ASN A 267 1.67 -0.89 14.55
CA ASN A 267 1.64 -1.10 13.10
C ASN A 267 0.81 -0.02 12.38
N GLY A 268 1.17 0.23 11.14
CA GLY A 268 0.47 1.20 10.32
C GLY A 268 0.60 0.91 8.83
N VAL A 269 -0.28 1.49 8.04
CA VAL A 269 -0.31 1.26 6.61
C VAL A 269 -0.50 2.54 5.81
N ILE A 270 0.17 2.59 4.67
CA ILE A 270 -0.10 3.54 3.59
C ILE A 270 -0.74 2.78 2.44
N LEU A 271 -1.96 3.17 2.08
CA LEU A 271 -2.78 2.51 1.08
C LEU A 271 -2.86 3.40 -0.18
N LEU A 272 -2.22 2.95 -1.25
CA LEU A 272 -2.25 3.62 -2.55
C LEU A 272 -3.36 3.00 -3.41
N GLY A 273 -4.47 3.72 -3.55
CA GLY A 273 -5.73 3.20 -4.06
C GLY A 273 -6.50 2.44 -2.98
N GLY A 274 -6.86 1.21 -3.27
CA GLY A 274 -7.64 0.38 -2.34
C GLY A 274 -7.69 -1.08 -2.79
N GLY A 275 -8.88 -1.59 -3.06
CA GLY A 275 -9.11 -2.93 -3.59
C GLY A 275 -8.54 -4.06 -2.75
N SER A 276 -8.10 -5.11 -3.43
CA SER A 276 -7.58 -6.33 -2.82
C SER A 276 -6.34 -6.10 -1.94
N PRO A 277 -5.31 -5.34 -2.34
CA PRO A 277 -4.15 -5.08 -1.48
C PRO A 277 -4.50 -4.41 -0.16
N LYS A 278 -5.42 -3.43 -0.16
CA LYS A 278 -5.94 -2.79 1.05
C LYS A 278 -6.57 -3.81 1.98
N ASN A 279 -7.54 -4.58 1.47
CA ASN A 279 -8.24 -5.53 2.30
C ASN A 279 -7.31 -6.64 2.79
N PHE A 280 -6.38 -7.09 1.96
CA PHE A 280 -5.39 -8.11 2.33
C PHE A 280 -4.54 -7.69 3.54
N TYR A 281 -4.14 -6.42 3.61
CA TYR A 281 -3.50 -5.88 4.80
C TYR A 281 -4.46 -5.83 5.99
N LEU A 282 -5.63 -5.22 5.81
CA LEU A 282 -6.56 -4.97 6.92
C LEU A 282 -7.11 -6.27 7.52
N GLN A 283 -7.35 -7.31 6.71
CA GLN A 283 -7.89 -8.58 7.17
C GLN A 283 -6.90 -9.40 8.03
N THR A 284 -5.63 -9.00 8.14
CA THR A 284 -4.70 -9.63 9.08
C THR A 284 -5.22 -9.55 10.51
N GLN A 285 -5.92 -8.48 10.88
CA GLN A 285 -6.54 -8.35 12.20
C GLN A 285 -7.71 -9.34 12.39
N PRO A 286 -8.76 -9.37 11.55
CA PRO A 286 -9.78 -10.41 11.62
C PRO A 286 -9.20 -11.83 11.60
N PHE A 287 -8.20 -12.11 10.76
CA PHE A 287 -7.57 -13.43 10.77
C PHE A 287 -6.94 -13.78 12.13
N LEU A 288 -6.28 -12.82 12.78
CA LEU A 288 -5.70 -13.02 14.11
C LEU A 288 -6.79 -13.30 15.16
N TRP A 289 -7.80 -12.41 15.30
CA TRP A 289 -8.77 -12.54 16.38
C TRP A 289 -9.87 -13.56 16.07
N GLU A 290 -10.41 -13.60 14.84
CA GLU A 290 -11.52 -14.45 14.46
C GLU A 290 -11.08 -15.91 14.22
N CYS A 291 -10.02 -16.10 13.41
CA CYS A 291 -9.57 -17.44 13.02
C CYS A 291 -8.59 -18.04 14.01
N LEU A 292 -7.72 -17.24 14.63
CA LEU A 292 -6.67 -17.75 15.52
C LEU A 292 -6.89 -17.45 17.00
N GLY A 293 -7.89 -16.63 17.35
CA GLY A 293 -8.15 -16.23 18.73
C GLY A 293 -7.03 -15.37 19.34
N VAL A 294 -6.22 -14.70 18.52
CA VAL A 294 -5.11 -13.86 18.95
C VAL A 294 -5.53 -12.40 18.80
N GLU A 295 -5.81 -11.72 19.90
CA GLU A 295 -6.20 -10.32 19.86
C GLU A 295 -4.99 -9.39 19.80
N LYS A 296 -5.04 -8.46 18.86
CA LYS A 296 -4.05 -7.42 18.65
C LYS A 296 -4.63 -6.01 18.75
N GLY A 297 -5.96 -5.89 18.84
CA GLY A 297 -6.68 -4.64 19.07
C GLY A 297 -6.95 -3.81 17.81
N GLY A 298 -6.58 -4.26 16.62
CA GLY A 298 -6.70 -3.52 15.37
C GLY A 298 -5.39 -2.84 14.93
N HIS A 299 -5.42 -2.17 13.78
CA HIS A 299 -4.30 -1.39 13.29
C HIS A 299 -4.25 0.00 13.94
N ASP A 300 -3.04 0.51 14.23
CA ASP A 300 -2.83 1.75 14.98
C ASP A 300 -2.81 2.98 14.06
N TYR A 301 -2.27 2.87 12.84
CA TYR A 301 -2.12 3.98 11.90
C TYR A 301 -2.62 3.61 10.52
N PHE A 302 -3.39 4.53 9.91
CA PHE A 302 -4.00 4.31 8.61
C PHE A 302 -3.94 5.57 7.76
N ILE A 303 -3.28 5.50 6.62
CA ILE A 303 -3.27 6.54 5.59
C ILE A 303 -3.76 5.93 4.30
N GLN A 304 -4.81 6.48 3.69
CA GLN A 304 -5.28 6.04 2.38
C GLN A 304 -5.37 7.21 1.41
N ILE A 305 -4.91 6.99 0.19
CA ILE A 305 -5.10 7.89 -0.95
C ILE A 305 -5.94 7.15 -1.96
N THR A 306 -7.17 7.63 -2.23
CA THR A 306 -8.12 6.97 -3.12
C THR A 306 -9.08 7.97 -3.75
N MET A 307 -9.57 7.66 -4.95
CA MET A 307 -10.67 8.39 -5.61
C MET A 307 -12.03 7.73 -5.39
N ASP A 308 -12.06 6.58 -4.71
CA ASP A 308 -13.28 5.79 -4.53
C ASP A 308 -14.11 6.30 -3.35
N SER A 309 -15.42 6.18 -3.46
CA SER A 309 -16.38 6.66 -2.47
C SER A 309 -17.04 5.52 -1.70
N PRO A 310 -17.37 5.72 -0.38
CA PRO A 310 -17.92 4.66 0.47
C PRO A 310 -19.27 4.11 -0.01
N GLN A 311 -20.13 4.95 -0.56
CA GLN A 311 -21.49 4.58 -0.96
C GLN A 311 -21.56 3.57 -2.11
N TRP A 312 -20.46 3.29 -2.78
CA TRP A 312 -20.44 2.31 -3.87
C TRP A 312 -20.20 0.88 -3.39
N GLY A 313 -19.93 0.69 -2.09
CA GLY A 313 -19.79 -0.61 -1.46
C GLY A 313 -18.51 -1.37 -1.82
N GLY A 314 -17.59 -0.73 -2.57
CA GLY A 314 -16.31 -1.34 -2.94
C GLY A 314 -15.30 -1.31 -1.80
N LEU A 315 -14.36 -2.25 -1.80
CA LEU A 315 -13.27 -2.32 -0.80
C LEU A 315 -12.45 -1.04 -0.72
N SER A 316 -12.24 -0.35 -1.85
CA SER A 316 -11.46 0.88 -1.93
C SER A 316 -12.09 2.02 -1.16
N GLY A 317 -13.43 2.14 -1.19
CA GLY A 317 -14.18 3.21 -0.53
C GLY A 317 -14.46 2.99 0.95
N ALA A 318 -14.35 1.76 1.47
CA ALA A 318 -14.64 1.46 2.86
C ALA A 318 -13.80 2.35 3.80
N THR A 319 -14.47 3.02 4.75
CA THR A 319 -13.83 4.01 5.63
C THR A 319 -13.11 3.36 6.82
N PRO A 320 -12.13 4.04 7.44
CA PRO A 320 -11.55 3.58 8.72
C PRO A 320 -12.59 3.37 9.81
N SER A 321 -13.61 4.23 9.88
CA SER A 321 -14.70 4.08 10.85
C SER A 321 -15.51 2.80 10.64
N GLU A 322 -15.83 2.47 9.38
CA GLU A 322 -16.46 1.19 9.04
C GLU A 322 -15.55 0.00 9.42
N ALA A 323 -14.24 0.14 9.18
CA ALA A 323 -13.26 -0.90 9.47
C ALA A 323 -13.13 -1.20 10.98
N VAL A 324 -13.51 -0.29 11.88
CA VAL A 324 -13.58 -0.54 13.33
C VAL A 324 -14.59 -1.65 13.64
N SER A 325 -15.76 -1.65 13.01
CA SER A 325 -16.80 -2.67 13.24
C SER A 325 -16.35 -4.09 12.86
N TRP A 326 -15.32 -4.21 12.01
CA TRP A 326 -14.69 -5.47 11.63
C TRP A 326 -13.48 -5.84 12.49
N GLY A 327 -13.16 -5.07 13.54
CA GLY A 327 -11.94 -5.23 14.31
C GLY A 327 -10.64 -4.98 13.53
N LYS A 328 -10.74 -4.30 12.38
CA LYS A 328 -9.58 -3.99 11.51
C LYS A 328 -8.77 -2.80 12.02
N ILE A 329 -9.44 -1.79 12.55
CA ILE A 329 -8.82 -0.57 13.08
C ILE A 329 -9.07 -0.52 14.59
N ASN A 330 -8.04 -0.16 15.33
CA ASN A 330 -8.13 0.05 16.76
C ASN A 330 -9.06 1.25 17.04
N PRO A 331 -10.17 1.06 17.76
CA PRO A 331 -11.13 2.15 18.04
C PRO A 331 -10.48 3.32 18.77
N ASP A 332 -9.51 3.08 19.66
CA ASP A 332 -8.81 4.12 20.41
C ASP A 332 -7.84 4.93 19.52
N GLU A 333 -7.45 4.37 18.39
CA GLU A 333 -6.53 4.98 17.42
C GLU A 333 -7.24 5.51 16.16
N LEU A 334 -8.57 5.57 16.13
CA LEU A 334 -9.35 6.08 14.99
C LEU A 334 -8.93 7.51 14.59
N GLN A 335 -8.50 8.32 15.53
CA GLN A 335 -7.94 9.65 15.31
C GLN A 335 -6.61 9.64 14.52
N ASN A 336 -5.92 8.51 14.47
CA ASN A 336 -4.70 8.29 13.70
C ASN A 336 -4.98 7.67 12.32
N THR A 337 -6.13 7.99 11.76
CA THR A 337 -6.55 7.55 10.42
C THR A 337 -6.84 8.74 9.52
N VAL A 338 -6.36 8.68 8.27
CA VAL A 338 -6.58 9.74 7.29
C VAL A 338 -6.93 9.13 5.94
N VAL A 339 -8.02 9.62 5.33
CA VAL A 339 -8.36 9.33 3.93
C VAL A 339 -8.21 10.61 3.12
N VAL A 340 -7.40 10.55 2.08
CA VAL A 340 -7.18 11.62 1.10
C VAL A 340 -7.90 11.24 -0.19
N TYR A 341 -8.98 11.92 -0.52
CA TYR A 341 -9.71 11.72 -1.78
C TYR A 341 -8.97 12.43 -2.91
N SER A 342 -7.99 11.76 -3.47
CA SER A 342 -7.11 12.29 -4.51
C SER A 342 -6.56 11.17 -5.38
N ASP A 343 -6.12 11.56 -6.58
CA ASP A 343 -5.33 10.66 -7.44
C ASP A 343 -3.97 10.35 -6.79
N THR A 344 -3.61 9.07 -6.81
CA THR A 344 -2.38 8.57 -6.19
C THR A 344 -1.13 9.14 -6.86
N THR A 345 -1.15 9.33 -8.19
CA THR A 345 0.00 9.84 -8.94
C THR A 345 0.29 11.31 -8.65
N LEU A 346 -0.69 12.05 -8.12
CA LEU A 346 -0.54 13.44 -7.67
C LEU A 346 -0.15 13.53 -6.19
N ALA A 347 -0.79 12.75 -5.32
CA ALA A 347 -0.63 12.89 -3.88
C ALA A 347 0.62 12.19 -3.34
N VAL A 348 1.02 11.04 -3.90
CA VAL A 348 2.18 10.26 -3.42
C VAL A 348 3.50 11.00 -3.58
N PRO A 349 3.82 11.67 -4.72
CA PRO A 349 5.03 12.47 -4.82
C PRO A 349 5.15 13.52 -3.73
N ILE A 350 4.03 14.14 -3.33
CA ILE A 350 3.98 15.13 -2.25
C ILE A 350 4.22 14.47 -0.89
N LEU A 351 3.49 13.38 -0.58
CA LEU A 351 3.61 12.64 0.67
C LEU A 351 5.03 12.12 0.89
N PHE A 352 5.59 11.48 -0.14
CA PHE A 352 6.93 10.87 -0.04
C PHE A 352 8.04 11.92 -0.03
N SER A 353 7.93 13.00 -0.82
CA SER A 353 8.88 14.12 -0.75
C SER A 353 8.87 14.79 0.62
N TYR A 354 7.68 14.97 1.21
CA TYR A 354 7.56 15.50 2.58
C TYR A 354 8.25 14.59 3.59
N ALA A 355 8.05 13.27 3.50
CA ALA A 355 8.68 12.31 4.38
C ALA A 355 10.21 12.29 4.20
N MET A 356 10.70 12.34 2.96
CA MET A 356 12.15 12.39 2.65
C MET A 356 12.84 13.62 3.26
N ASP A 357 12.15 14.76 3.29
CA ASP A 357 12.71 16.01 3.84
C ASP A 357 12.63 16.05 5.39
N LYS A 358 11.55 15.53 5.98
CA LYS A 358 11.27 15.70 7.41
C LYS A 358 11.67 14.52 8.30
N ALA A 359 11.65 13.28 7.77
CA ALA A 359 11.95 12.11 8.58
C ALA A 359 13.44 11.74 8.53
N ARG A 360 13.95 11.17 9.62
CA ARG A 360 15.30 10.58 9.67
C ARG A 360 15.23 9.13 9.18
N PRO A 361 16.26 8.64 8.48
CA PRO A 361 16.35 7.23 8.12
C PRO A 361 16.18 6.32 9.33
N ARG A 362 15.45 5.21 9.13
CA ARG A 362 15.20 4.20 10.16
C ARG A 362 16.05 2.94 9.90
N LYS A 363 16.34 2.20 10.97
CA LYS A 363 16.91 0.86 10.85
C LYS A 363 15.93 -0.06 10.16
N LYS A 364 16.35 -0.74 9.10
CA LYS A 364 15.53 -1.72 8.38
C LYS A 364 15.21 -2.92 9.26
N LYS A 365 13.95 -3.35 9.26
CA LYS A 365 13.49 -4.48 10.10
C LYS A 365 13.91 -5.85 9.55
N ASN A 366 14.29 -5.95 8.27
CA ASN A 366 14.69 -7.18 7.58
C ASN A 366 13.66 -8.31 7.75
N LEU A 367 12.36 -7.99 7.57
CA LEU A 367 11.27 -8.91 7.88
C LEU A 367 11.30 -10.18 7.04
N TYR A 368 11.81 -10.10 5.79
CA TYR A 368 11.94 -11.27 4.93
C TYR A 368 12.80 -12.38 5.58
N LEU A 369 13.90 -12.02 6.20
CA LEU A 369 14.78 -12.99 6.89
C LEU A 369 14.18 -13.54 8.19
N LYS A 370 13.18 -12.87 8.73
CA LYS A 370 12.52 -13.26 9.99
C LYS A 370 11.28 -14.15 9.77
N ARG A 371 10.82 -14.34 8.52
CA ARG A 371 9.55 -15.00 8.20
C ARG A 371 9.34 -16.32 8.97
N SER A 372 10.27 -17.26 8.90
CA SER A 372 10.15 -18.55 9.59
C SER A 372 10.02 -18.39 11.11
N LYS A 373 10.74 -17.44 11.72
CA LYS A 373 10.64 -17.14 13.14
C LYS A 373 9.27 -16.56 13.48
N LEU A 374 8.77 -15.63 12.68
CA LEU A 374 7.47 -14.99 12.87
C LEU A 374 6.33 -16.00 12.72
N MET A 375 6.38 -16.85 11.71
CA MET A 375 5.43 -17.95 11.51
C MET A 375 5.43 -18.93 12.69
N TYR A 376 6.59 -19.30 13.16
CA TYR A 376 6.70 -20.17 14.36
C TYR A 376 6.07 -19.51 15.59
N ALA A 377 6.28 -18.20 15.78
CA ALA A 377 5.66 -17.47 16.89
C ALA A 377 4.12 -17.42 16.76
N LEU A 378 3.60 -17.21 15.56
CA LEU A 378 2.15 -17.25 15.29
C LEU A 378 1.56 -18.62 15.61
N ASP A 379 2.18 -19.71 15.13
CA ASP A 379 1.74 -21.06 15.40
C ASP A 379 1.77 -21.41 16.90
N LYS A 380 2.76 -20.88 17.62
CA LYS A 380 2.87 -21.05 19.07
C LYS A 380 1.73 -20.34 19.81
N GLU A 381 1.39 -19.11 19.39
CA GLU A 381 0.25 -18.38 19.99
C GLU A 381 -1.09 -19.08 19.70
N PHE A 382 -1.29 -19.54 18.47
CA PHE A 382 -2.48 -20.29 18.10
C PHE A 382 -2.68 -21.55 18.96
N LYS A 383 -1.60 -22.34 19.21
CA LYS A 383 -1.66 -23.57 20.04
C LYS A 383 -2.02 -23.33 21.50
N LYS A 384 -1.88 -22.10 22.00
CA LYS A 384 -2.29 -21.76 23.38
C LYS A 384 -3.79 -21.56 23.53
N LYS A 385 -4.52 -21.45 22.42
CA LYS A 385 -5.94 -21.14 22.43
C LYS A 385 -6.77 -22.43 22.55
N PRO A 386 -7.96 -22.37 23.19
CA PRO A 386 -8.85 -23.52 23.24
C PRO A 386 -9.35 -23.91 21.86
N LEU A 387 -9.63 -25.19 21.65
CA LEU A 387 -10.15 -25.72 20.38
C LEU A 387 -11.56 -25.23 20.03
N THR A 388 -12.29 -24.71 21.01
CA THR A 388 -13.65 -24.21 20.85
C THR A 388 -13.71 -22.73 21.24
N TRP A 389 -14.18 -21.92 20.30
CA TRP A 389 -14.38 -20.48 20.44
C TRP A 389 -15.83 -20.21 20.06
N THR A 390 -16.55 -19.54 20.90
CA THR A 390 -17.95 -19.21 20.65
C THR A 390 -18.12 -17.71 20.47
N ALA A 391 -19.17 -17.31 19.72
CA ALA A 391 -19.54 -15.91 19.61
C ALA A 391 -19.80 -15.28 21.00
N GLU A 392 -20.24 -16.08 21.97
CA GLU A 392 -20.49 -15.64 23.34
C GLU A 392 -19.19 -15.25 24.06
N ASP A 393 -18.07 -15.92 23.79
CA ASP A 393 -16.77 -15.56 24.35
C ASP A 393 -16.28 -14.21 23.82
N LEU A 394 -16.61 -13.89 22.58
CA LEU A 394 -16.36 -12.58 21.94
C LEU A 394 -17.19 -11.47 22.58
N TYR A 395 -18.50 -11.70 22.72
CA TYR A 395 -19.42 -10.70 23.28
C TYR A 395 -19.10 -10.33 24.72
N LYS A 396 -18.79 -11.31 25.57
CA LYS A 396 -18.43 -11.08 26.98
C LYS A 396 -17.19 -10.21 27.15
N LYS A 397 -16.27 -10.25 26.20
CA LYS A 397 -14.99 -9.53 26.25
C LYS A 397 -15.07 -8.09 25.79
N HIS A 398 -16.05 -7.75 24.96
CA HIS A 398 -16.29 -6.39 24.47
C HIS A 398 -17.32 -5.60 25.30
N GLN A 399 -17.89 -6.21 26.36
CA GLN A 399 -18.83 -5.54 27.26
C GLN A 399 -18.18 -5.00 28.55
N ASN A 400 -16.90 -5.33 28.78
CA ASN A 400 -16.06 -4.81 29.85
C ASN A 400 -15.02 -3.83 29.30
#